data_90955a399a5c83971ea9508c3ffb430e
#
_entry.id   90955a399a5c83971ea9508c3ffb430e
#
_cell.length_a   1.000
_cell.length_b   1.000
_cell.length_c   1.000
_cell.angle_alpha   90.00
_cell.angle_beta   90.00
_cell.angle_gamma   90.00
#
_symmetry.space_group_name_H-M   'P 1'
#
loop_
_entity.id
_entity.type
_entity.pdbx_description
1 polymer ?
#
loop_
_entity_poly.entity_id
_entity_poly.type
_entity_poly.pdbx_seq_one_letter_code
_entity_poly.pdbx_strand_id
1 'polypeptide(L)'
;MKRIVSLLLAALMLSAAGCSRAPEAPDMPSKTQSPAEQALPESGKRLNETALPEAQTRQDQPVVTDQAEPEPEQTEAAATEQAEPPAEDPITMEGKDMHITFDRLPDTLEEFSALCNDLTKPENTCALFLLALNLYTKDKAAGEKAIDMLRGPRPMTGIDSQFIRDRLRDKKYLPLAYFDGATPENGYEPTQPYVLNFYPDQRPQDCEEGYMRLFLKTAGADAARPIKLRQKGDNWYLWEYSSILTGIRIPAQEDPWA
;
A
#
# COMPACT_ATOMS: atom_id res chain seq x y z
N MET A 1 -47.69 3.46 -41.28
CA MET A 1 -49.14 3.50 -40.98
C MET A 1 -49.33 3.12 -39.54
N LYS A 2 -50.15 3.96 -38.82
CA LYS A 2 -50.72 3.84 -37.48
C LYS A 2 -49.76 3.97 -36.31
N ARG A 3 -49.57 5.13 -35.79
CA ARG A 3 -50.08 6.00 -34.72
C ARG A 3 -51.02 5.29 -33.72
N ILE A 4 -50.67 5.20 -32.43
CA ILE A 4 -51.62 5.35 -31.34
C ILE A 4 -50.92 6.12 -30.21
N VAL A 5 -51.53 7.22 -29.93
CA VAL A 5 -51.42 8.16 -28.82
C VAL A 5 -52.41 7.73 -27.74
N SER A 6 -52.08 7.80 -26.46
CA SER A 6 -52.99 7.96 -25.33
C SER A 6 -52.15 8.44 -24.12
N LEU A 7 -52.18 9.57 -23.72
CA LEU A 7 -53.05 10.57 -23.06
C LEU A 7 -53.58 10.14 -21.66
N LEU A 8 -53.07 10.86 -20.67
CA LEU A 8 -53.69 11.40 -19.46
C LEU A 8 -54.40 10.47 -18.45
N LEU A 9 -53.94 10.55 -17.17
CA LEU A 9 -54.86 11.08 -16.14
C LEU A 9 -54.09 11.59 -14.90
N ALA A 10 -54.28 12.88 -14.62
CA ALA A 10 -53.94 13.53 -13.37
C ALA A 10 -54.99 13.17 -12.30
N ALA A 11 -54.56 12.89 -11.10
CA ALA A 11 -55.44 12.92 -9.93
C ALA A 11 -54.74 13.63 -8.78
N LEU A 12 -55.18 14.84 -8.60
CA LEU A 12 -54.98 15.73 -7.46
C LEU A 12 -55.84 15.23 -6.30
N MET A 13 -55.27 14.93 -5.11
CA MET A 13 -56.03 14.90 -3.86
C MET A 13 -55.24 15.62 -2.76
N LEU A 14 -55.82 16.70 -2.36
CA LEU A 14 -55.53 17.51 -1.17
C LEU A 14 -56.11 16.85 0.08
N SER A 15 -55.53 17.12 1.22
CA SER A 15 -55.97 17.12 2.64
C SER A 15 -55.17 16.11 3.49
N ALA A 16 -54.74 16.39 4.70
CA ALA A 16 -55.10 17.37 5.71
C ALA A 16 -53.95 17.46 6.73
N ALA A 17 -53.86 18.60 7.38
CA ALA A 17 -53.03 18.86 8.52
C ALA A 17 -53.30 17.89 9.68
N GLY A 18 -52.20 17.32 10.19
CA GLY A 18 -52.21 16.56 11.44
C GLY A 18 -50.94 16.95 12.23
N CYS A 19 -51.12 17.94 13.14
CA CYS A 19 -50.15 18.19 14.19
C CYS A 19 -50.02 16.96 15.06
N SER A 20 -48.87 16.35 15.09
CA SER A 20 -48.44 15.39 16.11
C SER A 20 -47.12 15.82 16.69
N ARG A 21 -47.24 16.19 17.92
CA ARG A 21 -46.32 16.52 18.99
C ARG A 21 -45.15 15.52 19.02
N ALA A 22 -43.94 16.04 18.95
CA ALA A 22 -42.71 15.30 19.18
C ALA A 22 -42.66 14.77 20.62
N PRO A 23 -42.19 13.56 20.85
CA PRO A 23 -41.89 13.11 22.22
C PRO A 23 -40.57 13.76 22.69
N GLU A 24 -40.69 14.33 23.87
CA GLU A 24 -39.69 14.93 24.72
C GLU A 24 -38.58 13.92 25.02
N ALA A 25 -37.34 14.28 24.75
CA ALA A 25 -36.15 13.50 25.10
C ALA A 25 -35.96 13.51 26.63
N PRO A 26 -35.56 12.42 27.25
CA PRO A 26 -35.25 12.41 28.67
C PRO A 26 -33.98 13.16 28.97
N ASP A 27 -34.13 14.03 29.95
CA ASP A 27 -33.14 14.85 30.62
C ASP A 27 -31.95 14.02 31.12
N MET A 28 -30.77 14.26 30.63
CA MET A 28 -29.53 13.69 31.18
C MET A 28 -28.90 14.72 32.12
N PRO A 29 -28.58 14.35 33.34
CA PRO A 29 -28.04 15.30 34.30
C PRO A 29 -26.63 15.73 33.94
N SER A 30 -26.46 17.02 33.78
CA SER A 30 -25.17 17.72 33.81
C SER A 30 -24.38 17.38 35.08
N LYS A 31 -23.26 16.72 34.94
CA LYS A 31 -22.22 16.72 35.98
C LYS A 31 -21.15 17.72 35.61
N THR A 32 -21.31 18.87 36.20
CA THR A 32 -20.33 19.92 36.45
C THR A 32 -19.18 19.41 37.31
N GLN A 33 -18.05 20.01 37.05
CA GLN A 33 -16.87 20.25 37.92
C GLN A 33 -15.64 19.41 37.61
N SER A 34 -14.77 20.08 36.87
CA SER A 34 -13.33 20.13 37.22
C SER A 34 -13.18 20.81 38.60
N PRO A 35 -12.27 20.41 39.47
CA PRO A 35 -10.98 21.05 39.48
C PRO A 35 -9.83 20.14 39.93
N ALA A 36 -8.64 20.37 39.44
CA ALA A 36 -7.43 20.42 40.25
C ALA A 36 -6.21 20.67 39.39
N GLU A 37 -5.96 21.93 39.19
CA GLU A 37 -4.64 22.51 39.19
C GLU A 37 -3.86 22.04 40.44
N GLN A 38 -2.81 21.30 40.23
CA GLN A 38 -1.73 21.10 41.22
C GLN A 38 -0.39 21.18 40.50
N ALA A 39 0.17 22.35 40.65
CA ALA A 39 1.50 22.79 41.03
C ALA A 39 2.66 21.80 40.78
N LEU A 40 3.54 22.27 39.90
CA LEU A 40 4.96 21.90 39.85
C LEU A 40 5.68 22.29 41.16
N PRO A 41 6.67 21.56 41.62
CA PRO A 41 7.76 22.14 42.35
C PRO A 41 8.95 22.40 41.43
N GLU A 42 9.30 23.67 41.33
CA GLU A 42 10.66 24.10 41.01
C GLU A 42 11.61 23.71 42.14
N SER A 43 12.76 23.19 41.78
CA SER A 43 14.06 23.33 42.43
C SER A 43 15.00 22.33 41.77
N GLY A 44 16.15 22.64 41.34
CA GLY A 44 17.12 23.64 41.67
C GLY A 44 18.36 23.43 40.82
N LYS A 45 18.98 24.53 40.60
CA LYS A 45 20.31 24.76 40.03
C LYS A 45 21.35 23.72 40.38
N ARG A 46 22.15 23.29 39.41
CA ARG A 46 23.62 23.43 39.55
C ARG A 46 24.29 23.43 38.17
N LEU A 47 24.87 24.55 37.90
CA LEU A 47 25.98 24.79 36.97
C LEU A 47 27.15 23.81 37.32
N ASN A 48 27.71 23.19 36.33
CA ASN A 48 29.13 22.92 36.34
C ASN A 48 29.68 23.09 34.90
N GLU A 49 30.25 24.23 34.76
CA GLU A 49 31.20 24.68 33.77
C GLU A 49 32.53 23.99 34.07
N THR A 50 33.09 23.26 33.11
CA THR A 50 34.54 22.99 33.11
C THR A 50 34.97 22.72 31.67
N ALA A 51 35.49 23.76 31.05
CA ALA A 51 36.77 23.89 30.36
C ALA A 51 37.17 22.84 29.32
N LEU A 52 37.25 23.31 28.12
CA LEU A 52 38.17 22.87 27.07
C LEU A 52 39.64 22.94 27.57
N PRO A 53 40.52 22.19 26.93
CA PRO A 53 41.79 22.81 26.49
C PRO A 53 41.96 22.71 24.97
N GLU A 54 42.45 23.85 24.50
CA GLU A 54 42.92 24.11 23.17
C GLU A 54 44.22 23.34 22.81
N ALA A 55 44.33 23.11 21.48
CA ALA A 55 45.50 23.26 20.66
C ALA A 55 46.81 22.53 21.00
N GLN A 56 47.26 21.78 20.01
CA GLN A 56 48.65 22.02 19.52
C GLN A 56 48.80 21.51 18.07
N THR A 57 49.03 22.47 17.23
CA THR A 57 49.61 22.44 15.91
C THR A 57 50.99 21.78 15.92
N ARG A 58 51.26 20.84 14.99
CA ARG A 58 52.62 20.67 14.46
C ARG A 58 52.54 20.41 12.96
N GLN A 59 52.96 21.45 12.26
CA GLN A 59 53.52 21.39 10.90
C GLN A 59 54.84 20.63 10.94
N ASP A 60 55.06 19.77 9.97
CA ASP A 60 56.35 19.59 9.32
C ASP A 60 56.13 18.91 7.97
N GLN A 61 56.38 19.63 6.91
CA GLN A 61 56.82 19.19 5.58
C GLN A 61 58.34 19.54 5.49
N PRO A 62 59.07 19.12 4.46
CA PRO A 62 58.89 18.18 3.35
C PRO A 62 60.07 17.21 3.15
N VAL A 63 59.94 16.16 2.35
CA VAL A 63 61.05 15.61 1.58
C VAL A 63 60.55 15.18 0.21
N VAL A 64 61.05 15.86 -0.79
CA VAL A 64 61.01 15.55 -2.23
C VAL A 64 62.01 14.45 -2.49
N THR A 65 61.62 13.39 -3.20
CA THR A 65 62.54 12.59 -4.00
C THR A 65 61.87 12.11 -5.25
N ASP A 66 62.42 12.52 -6.30
CA ASP A 66 62.28 12.37 -7.71
C ASP A 66 62.43 10.91 -8.22
N GLN A 67 61.89 10.71 -9.46
CA GLN A 67 62.14 9.67 -10.46
C GLN A 67 61.35 8.38 -10.42
N ALA A 68 60.50 8.17 -11.34
CA ALA A 68 60.64 7.56 -12.68
C ALA A 68 59.29 7.11 -13.19
N GLU A 69 58.88 7.70 -14.27
CA GLU A 69 57.80 7.27 -15.16
C GLU A 69 58.27 6.03 -15.94
N PRO A 70 57.48 4.98 -16.06
CA PRO A 70 57.46 4.17 -17.27
C PRO A 70 56.13 4.30 -18.00
N GLU A 71 56.23 4.46 -19.30
CA GLU A 71 55.20 4.53 -20.33
C GLU A 71 54.13 3.42 -20.20
N PRO A 72 52.86 3.69 -20.63
CA PRO A 72 51.79 2.71 -20.58
C PRO A 72 51.93 1.71 -21.72
N GLU A 73 52.15 0.46 -21.37
CA GLU A 73 51.87 -0.67 -22.25
C GLU A 73 50.36 -0.73 -22.53
N GLN A 74 50.01 -0.59 -23.79
CA GLN A 74 48.66 -0.82 -24.31
C GLN A 74 48.33 -2.28 -24.15
N THR A 75 47.62 -2.60 -23.09
CA THR A 75 46.91 -3.89 -22.99
C THR A 75 45.54 -3.72 -23.65
N GLU A 76 45.45 -4.29 -24.82
CA GLU A 76 44.22 -4.49 -25.59
C GLU A 76 43.16 -5.14 -24.68
N ALA A 77 42.21 -4.33 -24.18
CA ALA A 77 41.07 -4.83 -23.44
C ALA A 77 40.17 -5.60 -24.41
N ALA A 78 40.24 -6.91 -24.34
CA ALA A 78 39.23 -7.76 -24.91
C ALA A 78 37.85 -7.34 -24.35
N ALA A 79 37.03 -6.77 -25.21
CA ALA A 79 35.63 -6.52 -24.93
C ALA A 79 34.96 -7.89 -24.62
N THR A 80 34.78 -8.17 -23.35
CA THR A 80 33.89 -9.22 -22.92
C THR A 80 32.49 -8.74 -23.27
N GLU A 81 31.97 -9.23 -24.36
CA GLU A 81 30.56 -9.16 -24.74
C GLU A 81 29.77 -9.78 -23.57
N GLN A 82 29.22 -8.90 -22.72
CA GLN A 82 28.28 -9.32 -21.70
C GLN A 82 27.06 -9.80 -22.45
N ALA A 83 26.89 -11.11 -22.54
CA ALA A 83 25.67 -11.73 -23.00
C ALA A 83 24.52 -11.15 -22.15
N GLU A 84 23.66 -10.40 -22.79
CA GLU A 84 22.39 -9.96 -22.23
C GLU A 84 21.65 -11.20 -21.73
N PRO A 85 21.18 -11.25 -20.46
CA PRO A 85 20.43 -12.40 -20.00
C PRO A 85 19.23 -12.60 -20.93
N PRO A 86 18.86 -13.84 -21.26
CA PRO A 86 17.73 -14.10 -22.15
C PRO A 86 16.51 -13.37 -21.60
N ALA A 87 15.87 -12.57 -22.45
CA ALA A 87 14.65 -11.87 -22.11
C ALA A 87 13.63 -12.93 -21.63
N GLU A 88 13.25 -12.85 -20.37
CA GLU A 88 12.22 -13.73 -19.84
C GLU A 88 10.89 -13.41 -20.57
N ASP A 89 10.10 -14.45 -20.81
CA ASP A 89 8.80 -14.28 -21.44
C ASP A 89 7.94 -13.26 -20.65
N PRO A 90 7.14 -12.43 -21.33
CA PRO A 90 6.31 -11.44 -20.67
C PRO A 90 5.32 -12.10 -19.71
N ILE A 91 5.12 -11.48 -18.55
CA ILE A 91 4.17 -11.98 -17.54
C ILE A 91 2.75 -11.89 -18.11
N THR A 92 2.02 -12.99 -18.04
CA THR A 92 0.61 -13.03 -18.42
C THR A 92 -0.27 -12.65 -17.25
N MET A 93 -1.21 -11.72 -17.47
CA MET A 93 -2.23 -11.33 -16.51
C MET A 93 -3.61 -11.51 -17.16
N GLU A 94 -4.40 -12.43 -16.64
CA GLU A 94 -5.75 -12.71 -17.11
C GLU A 94 -6.79 -12.39 -16.05
N GLY A 95 -7.79 -11.57 -16.39
CA GLY A 95 -8.89 -11.19 -15.50
C GLY A 95 -10.23 -11.69 -16.01
N LYS A 96 -10.94 -12.45 -15.18
CA LYS A 96 -12.30 -12.92 -15.46
C LYS A 96 -13.13 -12.99 -14.17
N ASP A 97 -14.32 -12.40 -14.19
CA ASP A 97 -15.32 -12.53 -13.13
C ASP A 97 -14.78 -12.27 -11.71
N MET A 98 -14.03 -11.16 -11.54
CA MET A 98 -13.37 -10.79 -10.26
C MET A 98 -12.23 -11.74 -9.83
N HIS A 99 -11.73 -12.56 -10.74
CA HIS A 99 -10.51 -13.37 -10.55
C HIS A 99 -9.41 -12.83 -11.45
N ILE A 100 -8.23 -12.67 -10.89
CA ILE A 100 -7.04 -12.28 -11.65
C ILE A 100 -6.01 -13.38 -11.49
N THR A 101 -5.50 -13.87 -12.62
CA THR A 101 -4.51 -14.93 -12.67
C THR A 101 -3.21 -14.42 -13.26
N PHE A 102 -2.11 -14.84 -12.66
CA PHE A 102 -0.75 -14.58 -13.15
C PHE A 102 -0.01 -15.91 -13.29
N ASP A 103 0.76 -16.06 -14.34
CA ASP A 103 1.66 -17.21 -14.54
C ASP A 103 2.90 -17.12 -13.63
N ARG A 104 3.42 -15.90 -13.44
CA ARG A 104 4.50 -15.60 -12.50
C ARG A 104 4.35 -14.20 -11.88
N LEU A 105 5.07 -13.95 -10.80
CA LEU A 105 5.09 -12.64 -10.14
C LEU A 105 6.29 -11.82 -10.63
N PRO A 106 6.15 -10.48 -10.81
CA PRO A 106 7.24 -9.63 -11.28
C PRO A 106 8.40 -9.59 -10.29
N ASP A 107 9.60 -9.63 -10.83
CA ASP A 107 10.86 -9.49 -10.09
C ASP A 107 11.49 -8.11 -10.26
N THR A 108 11.11 -7.39 -11.31
CA THR A 108 11.61 -6.06 -11.63
C THR A 108 10.50 -5.02 -11.77
N LEU A 109 10.89 -3.74 -11.70
CA LEU A 109 9.96 -2.63 -11.94
C LEU A 109 9.49 -2.59 -13.41
N GLU A 110 10.35 -3.00 -14.34
CA GLU A 110 10.03 -3.07 -15.76
C GLU A 110 8.92 -4.09 -16.03
N GLU A 111 9.05 -5.30 -15.50
CA GLU A 111 8.02 -6.33 -15.61
C GLU A 111 6.71 -5.87 -14.98
N PHE A 112 6.78 -5.25 -13.79
CA PHE A 112 5.61 -4.69 -13.14
C PHE A 112 4.95 -3.60 -14.00
N SER A 113 5.74 -2.70 -14.58
CA SER A 113 5.25 -1.60 -15.42
C SER A 113 4.52 -2.10 -16.66
N ALA A 114 4.98 -3.21 -17.24
CA ALA A 114 4.34 -3.85 -18.39
C ALA A 114 2.92 -4.37 -18.07
N LEU A 115 2.64 -4.69 -16.80
CA LEU A 115 1.31 -5.11 -16.33
C LEU A 115 0.37 -3.93 -16.06
N CYS A 116 0.89 -2.71 -15.84
CA CYS A 116 0.10 -1.52 -15.52
C CYS A 116 -0.55 -0.84 -16.74
N ASN A 117 -0.96 -1.61 -17.74
CA ASN A 117 -1.52 -1.11 -18.99
C ASN A 117 -3.04 -0.89 -18.95
N ASP A 118 -3.76 -1.45 -17.99
CA ASP A 118 -5.22 -1.34 -17.85
C ASP A 118 -5.62 -1.16 -16.38
N LEU A 119 -5.87 0.09 -15.98
CA LEU A 119 -6.42 0.45 -14.68
C LEU A 119 -7.91 0.83 -14.75
N THR A 120 -8.58 0.55 -15.87
CA THR A 120 -10.01 0.81 -16.02
C THR A 120 -10.87 -0.16 -15.21
N LYS A 121 -10.31 -1.32 -14.88
CA LYS A 121 -10.93 -2.31 -14.00
C LYS A 121 -10.37 -2.18 -12.57
N PRO A 122 -11.23 -1.97 -11.57
CA PRO A 122 -10.79 -1.79 -10.19
C PRO A 122 -10.03 -3.01 -9.63
N GLU A 123 -10.42 -4.23 -10.02
CA GLU A 123 -9.73 -5.46 -9.63
C GLU A 123 -8.29 -5.53 -10.13
N ASN A 124 -7.98 -4.98 -11.32
CA ASN A 124 -6.63 -4.91 -11.83
C ASN A 124 -5.73 -4.06 -10.92
N THR A 125 -6.20 -2.88 -10.51
CA THR A 125 -5.45 -2.01 -9.59
C THR A 125 -5.20 -2.70 -8.24
N CYS A 126 -6.20 -3.41 -7.72
CA CYS A 126 -6.04 -4.15 -6.47
C CYS A 126 -5.04 -5.32 -6.60
N ALA A 127 -5.08 -6.06 -7.71
CA ALA A 127 -4.16 -7.15 -7.98
C ALA A 127 -2.72 -6.64 -8.12
N LEU A 128 -2.53 -5.60 -8.93
CA LEU A 128 -1.24 -4.95 -9.10
C LEU A 128 -0.69 -4.39 -7.78
N PHE A 129 -1.54 -3.93 -6.87
CA PHE A 129 -1.07 -3.50 -5.55
C PHE A 129 -0.43 -4.64 -4.75
N LEU A 130 -0.98 -5.85 -4.78
CA LEU A 130 -0.37 -7.01 -4.11
C LEU A 130 0.97 -7.39 -4.77
N LEU A 131 1.05 -7.30 -6.10
CA LEU A 131 2.32 -7.50 -6.82
C LEU A 131 3.36 -6.44 -6.46
N ALA A 132 2.95 -5.17 -6.36
CA ALA A 132 3.84 -4.08 -5.94
C ALA A 132 4.35 -4.26 -4.51
N LEU A 133 3.51 -4.76 -3.59
CA LEU A 133 3.94 -5.11 -2.24
C LEU A 133 4.91 -6.30 -2.24
N ASN A 134 4.67 -7.32 -3.09
CA ASN A 134 5.59 -8.44 -3.23
C ASN A 134 6.96 -7.97 -3.78
N LEU A 135 6.95 -7.12 -4.81
CA LEU A 135 8.14 -6.50 -5.34
C LEU A 135 8.88 -5.67 -4.27
N TYR A 136 8.14 -4.92 -3.43
CA TYR A 136 8.70 -4.18 -2.30
C TYR A 136 9.47 -5.08 -1.32
N THR A 137 9.04 -6.33 -1.11
CA THR A 137 9.74 -7.26 -0.21
C THR A 137 11.09 -7.74 -0.76
N LYS A 138 11.29 -7.62 -2.09
CA LYS A 138 12.51 -7.99 -2.81
C LYS A 138 13.41 -6.77 -3.03
N ASP A 139 12.84 -5.71 -3.61
CA ASP A 139 13.45 -4.40 -3.85
C ASP A 139 12.50 -3.29 -3.38
N LYS A 140 12.88 -2.66 -2.27
CA LYS A 140 12.09 -1.59 -1.67
C LYS A 140 11.87 -0.41 -2.61
N ALA A 141 12.91 0.02 -3.34
CA ALA A 141 12.84 1.19 -4.20
C ALA A 141 11.97 0.91 -5.44
N ALA A 142 12.08 -0.29 -6.02
CA ALA A 142 11.22 -0.74 -7.10
C ALA A 142 9.75 -0.85 -6.63
N GLY A 143 9.51 -1.43 -5.45
CA GLY A 143 8.16 -1.55 -4.89
C GLY A 143 7.51 -0.19 -4.56
N GLU A 144 8.25 0.79 -4.03
CA GLU A 144 7.74 2.15 -3.80
C GLU A 144 7.29 2.80 -5.11
N LYS A 145 8.12 2.70 -6.17
CA LYS A 145 7.76 3.21 -7.51
C LYS A 145 6.54 2.48 -8.10
N ALA A 146 6.48 1.17 -7.93
CA ALA A 146 5.34 0.37 -8.38
C ALA A 146 4.03 0.80 -7.71
N ILE A 147 4.05 1.05 -6.38
CA ILE A 147 2.90 1.54 -5.65
C ILE A 147 2.50 2.95 -6.12
N ASP A 148 3.47 3.84 -6.36
CA ASP A 148 3.20 5.20 -6.85
C ASP A 148 2.48 5.20 -8.20
N MET A 149 2.81 4.27 -9.11
CA MET A 149 2.10 4.13 -10.38
C MET A 149 0.60 3.86 -10.20
N LEU A 150 0.22 3.17 -9.12
CA LEU A 150 -1.17 2.84 -8.80
C LEU A 150 -1.90 3.95 -8.03
N ARG A 151 -1.21 4.94 -7.53
CA ARG A 151 -1.81 6.05 -6.76
C ARG A 151 -2.21 7.25 -7.61
N GLY A 152 -1.84 7.26 -8.88
CA GLY A 152 -2.18 8.31 -9.82
C GLY A 152 -1.69 9.69 -9.37
N PRO A 153 -2.58 10.70 -9.26
CA PRO A 153 -2.16 12.06 -8.92
C PRO A 153 -1.80 12.28 -7.43
N ARG A 154 -1.89 11.23 -6.61
CA ARG A 154 -1.58 11.30 -5.17
C ARG A 154 -0.42 10.35 -4.84
N PRO A 155 0.83 10.73 -5.09
CA PRO A 155 1.98 9.89 -4.81
C PRO A 155 2.08 9.54 -3.32
N MET A 156 2.86 8.52 -3.01
CA MET A 156 3.15 8.13 -1.64
C MET A 156 3.80 9.26 -0.87
N THR A 157 3.39 9.39 0.38
CA THR A 157 4.02 10.29 1.35
C THR A 157 5.06 9.53 2.17
N GLY A 158 5.91 10.25 2.92
CA GLY A 158 6.83 9.63 3.86
C GLY A 158 6.11 8.79 4.93
N ILE A 159 4.86 9.15 5.29
CA ILE A 159 4.03 8.38 6.23
C ILE A 159 3.59 7.06 5.59
N ASP A 160 3.17 7.08 4.32
CA ASP A 160 2.81 5.87 3.58
C ASP A 160 4.01 4.90 3.48
N SER A 161 5.19 5.41 3.09
CA SER A 161 6.43 4.62 3.01
C SER A 161 6.82 4.04 4.36
N GLN A 162 6.70 4.82 5.44
CA GLN A 162 6.97 4.34 6.79
C GLN A 162 5.99 3.25 7.20
N PHE A 163 4.69 3.45 6.96
CA PHE A 163 3.67 2.46 7.27
C PHE A 163 3.93 1.12 6.57
N ILE A 164 4.17 1.13 5.26
CA ILE A 164 4.45 -0.08 4.48
C ILE A 164 5.72 -0.76 5.00
N ARG A 165 6.79 -0.01 5.20
CA ARG A 165 8.05 -0.54 5.73
C ARG A 165 7.86 -1.23 7.08
N ASP A 166 7.14 -0.60 8.01
CA ASP A 166 6.96 -1.13 9.36
C ASP A 166 6.07 -2.38 9.36
N ARG A 167 5.15 -2.50 8.39
CA ARG A 167 4.29 -3.69 8.23
C ARG A 167 4.96 -4.85 7.51
N LEU A 168 5.86 -4.58 6.56
CA LEU A 168 6.53 -5.61 5.76
C LEU A 168 7.91 -6.00 6.31
N ARG A 169 8.48 -5.31 7.30
CA ARG A 169 9.85 -5.49 7.80
C ARG A 169 10.22 -6.97 7.97
N ASP A 170 9.42 -7.72 8.71
CA ASP A 170 9.65 -9.13 9.04
C ASP A 170 8.51 -10.03 8.54
N LYS A 171 7.71 -9.53 7.60
CA LYS A 171 6.48 -10.18 7.13
C LYS A 171 6.40 -10.23 5.60
N LYS A 172 7.45 -10.74 4.98
CA LYS A 172 7.53 -10.87 3.51
C LYS A 172 6.40 -11.72 2.93
N TYR A 173 5.79 -12.58 3.74
CA TYR A 173 4.65 -13.41 3.37
C TYR A 173 3.34 -12.62 3.17
N LEU A 174 3.22 -11.41 3.74
CA LEU A 174 1.95 -10.66 3.76
C LEU A 174 1.32 -10.47 2.37
N PRO A 175 2.04 -10.04 1.32
CA PRO A 175 1.46 -9.91 -0.02
C PRO A 175 0.98 -11.25 -0.59
N LEU A 176 1.69 -12.34 -0.27
CA LEU A 176 1.40 -13.68 -0.78
C LEU A 176 0.19 -14.32 -0.08
N ALA A 177 -0.14 -13.88 1.14
CA ALA A 177 -1.22 -14.43 1.94
C ALA A 177 -2.62 -14.31 1.32
N TYR A 178 -2.78 -13.56 0.24
CA TYR A 178 -4.04 -13.33 -0.45
C TYR A 178 -4.22 -14.20 -1.71
N PHE A 179 -3.18 -14.87 -2.14
CA PHE A 179 -3.25 -15.76 -3.30
C PHE A 179 -3.82 -17.13 -2.92
N ASP A 180 -4.43 -17.78 -3.88
CA ASP A 180 -4.98 -19.11 -3.70
C ASP A 180 -3.90 -20.12 -3.25
N GLY A 181 -4.28 -20.99 -2.32
CA GLY A 181 -3.39 -21.99 -1.74
C GLY A 181 -2.49 -21.48 -0.61
N ALA A 182 -2.38 -20.16 -0.41
CA ALA A 182 -1.59 -19.57 0.67
C ALA A 182 -2.31 -19.69 2.02
N THR A 183 -1.70 -20.39 2.98
CA THR A 183 -2.23 -20.59 4.34
C THR A 183 -1.14 -20.39 5.39
N PRO A 184 -1.51 -20.12 6.66
CA PRO A 184 -0.52 -20.06 7.74
C PRO A 184 0.32 -21.35 7.86
N GLU A 185 -0.30 -22.51 7.62
CA GLU A 185 0.30 -23.85 7.78
C GLU A 185 1.41 -24.12 6.75
N ASN A 186 1.27 -23.55 5.53
CA ASN A 186 2.30 -23.68 4.49
C ASN A 186 3.22 -22.47 4.36
N GLY A 187 3.22 -21.54 5.37
CA GLY A 187 4.04 -20.32 5.34
C GLY A 187 3.58 -19.30 4.31
N TYR A 188 2.33 -19.37 3.88
CA TYR A 188 1.72 -18.55 2.82
C TYR A 188 2.38 -18.74 1.45
N GLU A 189 2.79 -19.96 1.14
CA GLU A 189 3.24 -20.32 -0.19
C GLU A 189 2.03 -20.56 -1.12
N PRO A 190 1.83 -19.71 -2.17
CA PRO A 190 0.70 -19.83 -3.06
C PRO A 190 0.85 -21.00 -4.04
N THR A 191 -0.29 -21.46 -4.59
CA THR A 191 -0.29 -22.37 -5.73
C THR A 191 -0.07 -21.63 -7.04
N GLN A 192 0.50 -22.29 -8.03
CA GLN A 192 0.60 -21.77 -9.41
C GLN A 192 -0.47 -22.42 -10.31
N PRO A 193 -1.06 -21.68 -11.25
CA PRO A 193 -0.85 -20.24 -11.46
C PRO A 193 -1.31 -19.40 -10.26
N TYR A 194 -0.76 -18.20 -10.10
CA TYR A 194 -1.09 -17.30 -8.99
C TYR A 194 -2.46 -16.68 -9.20
N VAL A 195 -3.42 -16.97 -8.35
CA VAL A 195 -4.81 -16.49 -8.46
C VAL A 195 -5.18 -15.59 -7.30
N LEU A 196 -5.76 -14.42 -7.61
CA LEU A 196 -6.37 -13.51 -6.65
C LEU A 196 -7.87 -13.47 -6.86
N ASN A 197 -8.63 -13.61 -5.77
CA ASN A 197 -10.08 -13.59 -5.78
C ASN A 197 -10.58 -12.32 -5.10
N PHE A 198 -11.32 -11.49 -5.85
CA PHE A 198 -11.91 -10.26 -5.35
C PHE A 198 -13.41 -10.45 -5.08
N TYR A 199 -13.90 -9.75 -4.09
CA TYR A 199 -15.31 -9.77 -3.72
C TYR A 199 -15.85 -8.34 -3.72
N PRO A 200 -17.02 -8.09 -4.34
CA PRO A 200 -17.63 -6.78 -4.35
C PRO A 200 -18.07 -6.38 -2.95
N ASP A 201 -18.18 -5.08 -2.73
CA ASP A 201 -18.80 -4.55 -1.52
C ASP A 201 -20.28 -4.93 -1.48
N GLN A 202 -20.74 -5.48 -0.37
CA GLN A 202 -22.16 -5.80 -0.17
C GLN A 202 -23.01 -4.55 0.09
N ARG A 203 -22.37 -3.42 0.42
CA ARG A 203 -23.00 -2.13 0.66
C ARG A 203 -22.31 -1.02 -0.14
N PRO A 204 -22.37 -1.10 -1.48
CA PRO A 204 -21.70 -0.11 -2.35
C PRO A 204 -22.23 1.32 -2.14
N GLN A 205 -23.49 1.47 -1.69
CA GLN A 205 -24.12 2.74 -1.37
C GLN A 205 -23.45 3.47 -0.17
N ASP A 206 -22.67 2.78 0.65
CA ASP A 206 -21.91 3.38 1.74
C ASP A 206 -20.60 4.05 1.25
N CYS A 207 -20.26 3.86 -0.03
CA CYS A 207 -19.15 4.56 -0.66
C CYS A 207 -19.61 5.90 -1.24
N GLU A 208 -18.79 6.92 -1.10
CA GLU A 208 -18.97 8.20 -1.79
C GLU A 208 -18.89 8.01 -3.31
N GLU A 209 -19.50 8.93 -4.06
CA GLU A 209 -19.41 8.93 -5.52
C GLU A 209 -17.95 8.99 -5.98
N GLY A 210 -17.61 8.17 -6.97
CA GLY A 210 -16.24 8.04 -7.48
C GLY A 210 -15.30 7.20 -6.59
N TYR A 211 -15.83 6.54 -5.56
CA TYR A 211 -15.09 5.55 -4.78
C TYR A 211 -15.70 4.17 -4.89
N MET A 212 -14.85 3.15 -4.73
CA MET A 212 -15.24 1.75 -4.71
C MET A 212 -14.43 0.99 -3.67
N ARG A 213 -15.03 0.00 -3.03
CA ARG A 213 -14.34 -0.97 -2.18
C ARG A 213 -14.43 -2.35 -2.79
N LEU A 214 -13.29 -3.02 -2.84
CA LEU A 214 -13.20 -4.45 -3.10
C LEU A 214 -12.62 -5.14 -1.87
N PHE A 215 -12.97 -6.39 -1.72
CA PHE A 215 -12.53 -7.21 -0.58
C PHE A 215 -11.71 -8.39 -1.07
N LEU A 216 -10.67 -8.74 -0.30
CA LEU A 216 -9.91 -9.97 -0.47
C LEU A 216 -10.04 -10.83 0.78
N LYS A 217 -10.10 -12.13 0.59
CA LYS A 217 -10.02 -13.12 1.67
C LYS A 217 -8.61 -13.68 1.76
N THR A 218 -8.24 -14.10 2.95
CA THR A 218 -6.99 -14.80 3.23
C THR A 218 -7.24 -15.81 4.34
N ALA A 219 -6.57 -16.95 4.29
CA ALA A 219 -6.61 -17.93 5.39
C ALA A 219 -6.04 -17.37 6.69
N GLY A 220 -5.23 -16.30 6.59
CA GLY A 220 -4.62 -15.63 7.75
C GLY A 220 -5.53 -14.68 8.50
N ALA A 221 -6.80 -14.48 8.08
CA ALA A 221 -7.70 -13.55 8.76
C ALA A 221 -9.15 -14.03 8.72
N ASP A 222 -9.90 -13.80 9.82
CA ASP A 222 -11.29 -14.22 9.95
C ASP A 222 -12.26 -13.38 9.09
N ALA A 223 -11.88 -12.14 8.78
CA ALA A 223 -12.68 -11.23 7.97
C ALA A 223 -11.95 -10.83 6.69
N ALA A 224 -12.71 -10.67 5.61
CA ALA A 224 -12.18 -10.15 4.35
C ALA A 224 -11.62 -8.74 4.54
N ARG A 225 -10.55 -8.44 3.81
CA ARG A 225 -9.79 -7.18 3.90
C ARG A 225 -10.18 -6.23 2.78
N PRO A 226 -10.66 -5.01 3.08
CA PRO A 226 -11.02 -4.03 2.07
C PRO A 226 -9.80 -3.34 1.48
N ILE A 227 -9.89 -3.07 0.18
CA ILE A 227 -9.13 -2.04 -0.55
C ILE A 227 -10.13 -1.02 -1.07
N LYS A 228 -9.90 0.26 -0.81
CA LYS A 228 -10.71 1.35 -1.37
C LYS A 228 -9.97 2.00 -2.52
N LEU A 229 -10.68 2.19 -3.61
CA LEU A 229 -10.19 2.80 -4.84
C LEU A 229 -10.90 4.12 -5.08
N ARG A 230 -10.26 5.01 -5.84
CA ARG A 230 -10.84 6.26 -6.32
C ARG A 230 -10.74 6.35 -7.83
N GLN A 231 -11.84 6.67 -8.46
CA GLN A 231 -11.89 6.89 -9.91
C GLN A 231 -11.39 8.28 -10.29
N LYS A 232 -10.61 8.35 -11.39
CA LYS A 232 -10.27 9.59 -12.07
C LYS A 232 -10.19 9.33 -13.58
N GLY A 233 -11.07 9.97 -14.35
CA GLY A 233 -11.31 9.58 -15.73
C GLY A 233 -11.82 8.16 -15.78
N ASP A 234 -11.27 7.36 -16.66
CA ASP A 234 -11.67 5.95 -16.81
C ASP A 234 -10.91 5.00 -15.88
N ASN A 235 -9.88 5.50 -15.17
CA ASN A 235 -9.01 4.67 -14.36
C ASN A 235 -9.38 4.69 -12.87
N TRP A 236 -9.11 3.55 -12.21
CA TRP A 236 -9.21 3.38 -10.78
C TRP A 236 -7.82 3.42 -10.16
N TYR A 237 -7.66 4.21 -9.10
CA TYR A 237 -6.41 4.41 -8.36
C TYR A 237 -6.54 4.00 -6.92
N LEU A 238 -5.45 3.50 -6.35
CA LEU A 238 -5.36 3.06 -4.97
C LEU A 238 -5.58 4.24 -4.01
N TRP A 239 -6.56 4.10 -3.09
CA TRP A 239 -6.90 5.13 -2.12
C TRP A 239 -6.60 4.72 -0.68
N GLU A 240 -7.23 3.65 -0.17
CA GLU A 240 -7.01 3.09 1.17
C GLU A 240 -6.69 1.61 1.07
N TYR A 241 -5.63 1.19 1.78
CA TYR A 241 -5.11 -0.18 1.70
C TYR A 241 -4.57 -0.70 3.03
N SER A 242 -4.69 0.06 4.13
CA SER A 242 -4.09 -0.30 5.43
C SER A 242 -4.55 -1.67 5.95
N SER A 243 -5.78 -2.06 5.65
CA SER A 243 -6.35 -3.34 6.05
C SER A 243 -5.64 -4.56 5.46
N ILE A 244 -5.04 -4.41 4.27
CA ILE A 244 -4.28 -5.48 3.60
C ILE A 244 -3.01 -5.82 4.38
N LEU A 245 -2.41 -4.83 5.04
CA LEU A 245 -1.14 -4.98 5.76
C LEU A 245 -1.30 -5.21 7.26
N THR A 246 -2.52 -5.43 7.74
CA THR A 246 -2.79 -5.53 9.18
C THR A 246 -3.65 -6.74 9.53
N GLY A 247 -3.38 -7.34 10.70
CA GLY A 247 -4.22 -8.39 11.26
C GLY A 247 -4.19 -9.72 10.49
N ILE A 248 -3.09 -10.01 9.80
CA ILE A 248 -2.84 -11.31 9.18
C ILE A 248 -2.02 -12.13 10.17
N ARG A 249 -2.45 -13.37 10.42
CA ARG A 249 -1.73 -14.32 11.29
C ARG A 249 -0.34 -14.55 10.77
N ILE A 250 0.59 -14.81 11.68
CA ILE A 250 1.94 -15.22 11.30
C ILE A 250 1.92 -16.66 10.77
N PRO A 251 2.91 -17.07 9.96
CA PRO A 251 3.07 -18.47 9.57
C PRO A 251 3.11 -19.38 10.80
N ALA A 252 2.49 -20.57 10.71
CA ALA A 252 2.41 -21.49 11.85
C ALA A 252 3.80 -21.87 12.38
N GLN A 253 4.80 -21.98 11.50
CA GLN A 253 6.18 -22.29 11.89
C GLN A 253 6.86 -21.16 12.70
N GLU A 254 6.34 -19.94 12.60
CA GLU A 254 6.86 -18.76 13.32
C GLU A 254 6.05 -18.46 14.59
N ASP A 255 4.90 -19.14 14.78
CA ASP A 255 4.03 -18.92 15.93
C ASP A 255 4.52 -19.73 17.14
N PRO A 256 4.99 -19.07 18.21
CA PRO A 256 5.42 -19.76 19.43
C PRO A 256 4.28 -20.45 20.19
N TRP A 257 3.03 -20.24 19.78
CA TRP A 257 1.82 -20.80 20.40
C TRP A 257 1.06 -21.79 19.50
N ALA A 258 1.62 -22.11 18.30
CA ALA A 258 1.02 -23.06 17.36
C ALA A 258 1.19 -24.51 17.83
#